data_dae52a99714ebc871f6054793b2e655f
#
_entry.id   dae52a99714ebc871f6054793b2e655f
#
_cell.length_a   1.000
_cell.length_b   1.000
_cell.length_c   1.000
_cell.angle_alpha   90.00
_cell.angle_beta   90.00
_cell.angle_gamma   90.00
#
_symmetry.space_group_name_H-M   'P 1'
#
loop_
_entity.id
_entity.type
_entity.pdbx_description
1 polymer ?
#
loop_
_entity_poly.entity_id
_entity_poly.type
_entity_poly.pdbx_seq_one_letter_code
_entity_poly.pdbx_strand_id
1 'polypeptide(L)'
;MPASAEKRVAILGSENSPYVRQIAKSFAQSQLDHQILSWQQIASCFPATDSSPDSGMDSAISSATLDAFDAVIVRSMPLGSLEQVIFRMDCLHVAQDRGTLVLNPPRCLEIAIDKWLALHRLQQANLDIPNTIACQTRDQAIEAWHWLGGDVLVKPIFGGEGRGILRIQDEDSAWRIGSTLQQLGSVLYLQQFVEHSGYDIRVLFLGEKTWAVKRYGAAGNWRTNVAQGARVEPHELSDQEHSIALRAIQAIGADAKRSFLGVDLLPARDGMTYVLEVNAVPGWKGLARALNIDIANELTSWISQEQRET
;
A
#
# COMPACT_ATOMS: atom_id res chain seq x y z
N MET A 1 15.14 10.53 -36.39
CA MET A 1 14.53 9.92 -35.21
C MET A 1 13.49 10.90 -34.73
N PRO A 2 12.20 10.56 -34.64
CA PRO A 2 11.25 11.46 -33.97
C PRO A 2 11.69 11.60 -32.52
N ALA A 3 11.73 12.84 -32.01
CA ALA A 3 11.96 13.09 -30.60
C ALA A 3 10.95 12.26 -29.80
N SER A 4 11.41 11.43 -28.86
CA SER A 4 10.50 10.74 -27.95
C SER A 4 9.67 11.81 -27.25
N ALA A 5 8.35 11.78 -27.40
CA ALA A 5 7.49 12.68 -26.65
C ALA A 5 7.87 12.59 -25.17
N GLU A 6 8.11 13.75 -24.54
CA GLU A 6 8.46 13.80 -23.12
C GLU A 6 7.32 13.14 -22.33
N LYS A 7 7.66 12.13 -21.50
CA LYS A 7 6.67 11.45 -20.65
C LYS A 7 6.06 12.44 -19.67
N ARG A 8 4.74 12.39 -19.55
CA ARG A 8 3.99 13.18 -18.60
C ARG A 8 3.46 12.29 -17.46
N VAL A 9 3.79 12.61 -16.22
CA VAL A 9 3.49 11.78 -15.05
C VAL A 9 2.59 12.50 -14.06
N ALA A 10 1.50 11.86 -13.62
CA ALA A 10 0.70 12.34 -12.51
C ALA A 10 1.15 11.70 -11.17
N ILE A 11 1.26 12.51 -10.12
CA ILE A 11 1.50 12.07 -8.75
C ILE A 11 0.21 12.29 -7.95
N LEU A 12 -0.54 11.24 -7.66
CA LEU A 12 -1.77 11.32 -6.86
C LEU A 12 -1.46 11.35 -5.37
N GLY A 13 -1.66 12.50 -4.75
CA GLY A 13 -1.40 12.67 -3.33
C GLY A 13 -1.44 14.12 -2.87
N SER A 14 -1.16 14.32 -1.58
CA SER A 14 -1.08 15.66 -1.01
C SER A 14 0.27 16.29 -1.29
N GLU A 15 0.30 17.54 -1.74
CA GLU A 15 1.52 18.35 -1.88
C GLU A 15 2.30 18.49 -0.56
N ASN A 16 1.60 18.35 0.58
CA ASN A 16 2.23 18.37 1.89
C ASN A 16 2.91 17.06 2.26
N SER A 17 2.67 15.97 1.51
CA SER A 17 3.33 14.70 1.76
C SER A 17 4.82 14.79 1.46
N PRO A 18 5.68 14.40 2.42
CA PRO A 18 7.12 14.39 2.19
C PRO A 18 7.53 13.42 1.07
N TYR A 19 6.78 12.34 0.84
CA TYR A 19 7.02 11.40 -0.26
C TYR A 19 6.70 12.02 -1.62
N VAL A 20 5.55 12.71 -1.74
CA VAL A 20 5.15 13.42 -2.96
C VAL A 20 6.18 14.48 -3.31
N ARG A 21 6.64 15.28 -2.32
CA ARG A 21 7.69 16.30 -2.54
C ARG A 21 9.02 15.69 -2.97
N GLN A 22 9.43 14.55 -2.42
CA GLN A 22 10.67 13.88 -2.83
C GLN A 22 10.58 13.41 -4.28
N ILE A 23 9.46 12.79 -4.68
CA ILE A 23 9.23 12.34 -6.06
C ILE A 23 9.23 13.55 -7.02
N ALA A 24 8.44 14.58 -6.74
CA ALA A 24 8.35 15.78 -7.59
C ALA A 24 9.71 16.48 -7.74
N LYS A 25 10.49 16.58 -6.65
CA LYS A 25 11.85 17.11 -6.70
C LYS A 25 12.74 16.27 -7.62
N SER A 26 12.69 14.95 -7.51
CA SER A 26 13.50 14.04 -8.35
C SER A 26 13.11 14.15 -9.82
N PHE A 27 11.80 14.22 -10.12
CA PHE A 27 11.29 14.42 -11.47
C PHE A 27 11.77 15.75 -12.07
N ALA A 28 11.67 16.85 -11.32
CA ALA A 28 12.15 18.15 -11.76
C ALA A 28 13.67 18.14 -12.06
N GLN A 29 14.47 17.46 -11.23
CA GLN A 29 15.91 17.31 -11.44
C GLN A 29 16.25 16.51 -12.70
N SER A 30 15.40 15.54 -13.05
CA SER A 30 15.55 14.68 -14.24
C SER A 30 14.81 15.22 -15.46
N GLN A 31 14.25 16.42 -15.38
CA GLN A 31 13.47 17.07 -16.45
C GLN A 31 12.25 16.22 -16.92
N LEU A 32 11.71 15.40 -16.03
CA LEU A 32 10.49 14.62 -16.31
C LEU A 32 9.25 15.50 -16.05
N ASP A 33 8.42 15.68 -17.08
CA ASP A 33 7.17 16.45 -16.95
C ASP A 33 6.25 15.76 -15.94
N HIS A 34 5.78 16.50 -14.94
CA HIS A 34 4.96 15.94 -13.88
C HIS A 34 3.97 16.94 -13.30
N GLN A 35 2.86 16.40 -12.80
CA GLN A 35 1.84 17.17 -12.12
C GLN A 35 1.44 16.46 -10.81
N ILE A 36 1.38 17.21 -9.71
CA ILE A 36 0.78 16.71 -8.45
C ILE A 36 -0.72 16.96 -8.53
N LEU A 37 -1.52 15.90 -8.34
CA LEU A 37 -2.98 15.96 -8.36
C LEU A 37 -3.56 15.47 -7.03
N SER A 38 -4.52 16.20 -6.51
CA SER A 38 -5.36 15.70 -5.43
C SER A 38 -6.54 14.89 -5.98
N TRP A 39 -7.06 13.97 -5.19
CA TRP A 39 -8.21 13.15 -5.59
C TRP A 39 -9.48 13.94 -5.88
N GLN A 40 -9.62 15.14 -5.31
CA GLN A 40 -10.76 16.03 -5.57
C GLN A 40 -10.69 16.68 -6.95
N GLN A 41 -9.52 16.74 -7.57
CA GLN A 41 -9.30 17.31 -8.89
C GLN A 41 -9.55 16.29 -10.03
N ILE A 42 -9.64 14.99 -9.69
CA ILE A 42 -9.80 13.95 -10.72
C ILE A 42 -11.19 14.01 -11.32
N ALA A 43 -11.22 14.01 -12.64
CA ALA A 43 -12.41 13.85 -13.46
C ALA A 43 -12.23 12.64 -14.40
N SER A 44 -13.32 12.12 -14.92
CA SER A 44 -13.32 11.08 -15.95
C SER A 44 -14.42 11.38 -16.95
N CYS A 45 -14.19 11.11 -18.23
CA CYS A 45 -15.17 11.36 -19.26
C CYS A 45 -15.18 10.24 -20.30
N PHE A 46 -16.35 10.01 -20.88
CA PHE A 46 -16.57 9.16 -22.04
C PHE A 46 -17.12 10.05 -23.16
N PRO A 47 -16.26 10.72 -23.97
CA PRO A 47 -16.73 11.54 -25.07
C PRO A 47 -17.47 10.67 -26.10
N ALA A 48 -18.49 11.23 -26.77
CA ALA A 48 -19.14 10.56 -27.88
C ALA A 48 -18.09 10.28 -28.98
N THR A 49 -18.21 9.12 -29.64
CA THR A 49 -17.24 8.62 -30.63
C THR A 49 -17.02 9.59 -31.83
N ASP A 50 -17.94 10.54 -32.08
CA ASP A 50 -17.88 11.53 -33.14
C ASP A 50 -17.37 12.92 -32.69
N SER A 51 -16.95 13.07 -31.42
CA SER A 51 -16.38 14.34 -30.96
C SER A 51 -14.97 14.51 -31.51
N SER A 52 -14.82 15.42 -32.47
CA SER A 52 -13.50 15.87 -32.91
C SER A 52 -12.68 16.43 -31.70
N PRO A 53 -11.34 16.41 -31.74
CA PRO A 53 -10.49 17.00 -30.72
C PRO A 53 -10.79 18.48 -30.40
N ASP A 54 -11.51 19.15 -31.29
CA ASP A 54 -11.95 20.56 -31.20
C ASP A 54 -13.30 20.76 -30.47
N SER A 55 -13.91 19.71 -29.93
CA SER A 55 -15.19 19.83 -29.23
C SER A 55 -15.01 20.46 -27.86
N GLY A 56 -14.62 21.70 -27.79
CA GLY A 56 -14.78 22.67 -26.69
C GLY A 56 -14.92 22.16 -25.24
N MET A 57 -14.40 20.96 -24.92
CA MET A 57 -14.39 20.45 -23.57
C MET A 57 -13.40 21.29 -22.77
N ASP A 58 -13.92 21.98 -21.79
CA ASP A 58 -13.20 22.92 -20.96
C ASP A 58 -11.85 22.31 -20.52
N SER A 59 -10.76 23.03 -20.74
CA SER A 59 -9.39 22.59 -20.41
C SER A 59 -9.24 22.07 -18.98
N ALA A 60 -10.12 22.51 -18.07
CA ALA A 60 -10.16 22.07 -16.68
C ALA A 60 -10.53 20.60 -16.51
N ILE A 61 -11.48 20.05 -17.31
CA ILE A 61 -11.85 18.63 -17.25
C ILE A 61 -10.77 17.79 -17.95
N SER A 62 -10.33 18.22 -19.13
CA SER A 62 -9.33 17.52 -19.92
C SER A 62 -7.99 17.37 -19.17
N SER A 63 -7.59 18.36 -18.39
CA SER A 63 -6.35 18.31 -17.60
C SER A 63 -6.45 17.47 -16.31
N ALA A 64 -7.66 17.04 -15.94
CA ALA A 64 -7.94 16.29 -14.72
C ALA A 64 -8.21 14.80 -14.98
N THR A 65 -8.19 14.34 -16.23
CA THR A 65 -8.34 12.92 -16.58
C THR A 65 -6.99 12.20 -16.46
N LEU A 66 -6.99 11.03 -15.82
CA LEU A 66 -5.75 10.27 -15.57
C LEU A 66 -5.17 9.65 -16.83
N ASP A 67 -5.98 9.37 -17.82
CA ASP A 67 -5.57 8.84 -19.13
C ASP A 67 -4.86 9.87 -20.04
N ALA A 68 -4.82 11.14 -19.61
CA ALA A 68 -3.98 12.17 -20.25
C ALA A 68 -2.49 12.05 -19.88
N PHE A 69 -2.12 11.15 -18.96
CA PHE A 69 -0.76 10.94 -18.49
C PHE A 69 -0.19 9.60 -18.98
N ASP A 70 1.12 9.54 -19.19
CA ASP A 70 1.82 8.30 -19.52
C ASP A 70 1.94 7.38 -18.30
N ALA A 71 2.04 7.97 -17.11
CA ALA A 71 2.07 7.24 -15.85
C ALA A 71 1.34 7.98 -14.73
N VAL A 72 0.76 7.21 -13.82
CA VAL A 72 0.09 7.69 -12.60
C VAL A 72 0.70 7.00 -11.40
N ILE A 73 1.25 7.76 -10.47
CA ILE A 73 1.81 7.24 -9.21
C ILE A 73 0.84 7.53 -8.08
N VAL A 74 0.25 6.49 -7.51
CA VAL A 74 -0.66 6.61 -6.37
C VAL A 74 0.13 6.67 -5.06
N ARG A 75 0.08 7.80 -4.36
CA ARG A 75 0.79 8.01 -3.08
C ARG A 75 -0.12 8.14 -1.87
N SER A 76 -1.41 8.26 -2.08
CA SER A 76 -2.41 8.20 -1.01
C SER A 76 -3.79 7.92 -1.61
N MET A 77 -4.64 7.29 -0.81
CA MET A 77 -6.08 7.19 -1.05
C MET A 77 -6.76 7.76 0.20
N PRO A 78 -7.25 9.00 0.17
CA PRO A 78 -7.91 9.60 1.34
C PRO A 78 -9.24 8.91 1.62
N LEU A 79 -9.67 8.95 2.87
CA LEU A 79 -11.01 8.53 3.26
C LEU A 79 -12.06 9.26 2.41
N GLY A 80 -13.18 8.60 2.18
CA GLY A 80 -14.31 9.12 1.41
C GLY A 80 -15.54 8.25 1.61
N SER A 81 -16.66 8.66 1.05
CA SER A 81 -17.83 7.80 0.95
C SER A 81 -17.51 6.57 0.08
N LEU A 82 -18.33 5.52 0.18
CA LEU A 82 -18.19 4.34 -0.69
C LEU A 82 -18.19 4.75 -2.18
N GLU A 83 -19.10 5.64 -2.57
CA GLU A 83 -19.21 6.18 -3.93
C GLU A 83 -17.89 6.86 -4.38
N GLN A 84 -17.30 7.72 -3.53
CA GLN A 84 -16.03 8.38 -3.85
C GLN A 84 -14.87 7.39 -3.99
N VAL A 85 -14.80 6.37 -3.13
CA VAL A 85 -13.72 5.38 -3.19
C VAL A 85 -13.86 4.53 -4.44
N ILE A 86 -15.07 4.07 -4.78
CA ILE A 86 -15.35 3.33 -6.01
C ILE A 86 -14.98 4.17 -7.23
N PHE A 87 -15.48 5.40 -7.33
CA PHE A 87 -15.17 6.29 -8.45
C PHE A 87 -13.67 6.51 -8.65
N ARG A 88 -12.91 6.70 -7.58
CA ARG A 88 -11.45 6.84 -7.64
C ARG A 88 -10.77 5.60 -8.20
N MET A 89 -11.22 4.42 -7.77
CA MET A 89 -10.68 3.16 -8.29
C MET A 89 -11.06 2.96 -9.76
N ASP A 90 -12.30 3.26 -10.14
CA ASP A 90 -12.75 3.20 -11.52
C ASP A 90 -11.93 4.13 -12.43
N CYS A 91 -11.60 5.34 -11.98
CA CYS A 91 -10.72 6.25 -12.73
C CYS A 91 -9.33 5.65 -12.98
N LEU A 92 -8.77 4.91 -12.00
CA LEU A 92 -7.48 4.23 -12.17
C LEU A 92 -7.60 3.05 -13.15
N HIS A 93 -8.68 2.26 -13.07
CA HIS A 93 -8.94 1.17 -14.01
C HIS A 93 -9.08 1.70 -15.44
N VAL A 94 -9.90 2.73 -15.64
CA VAL A 94 -10.09 3.36 -16.96
C VAL A 94 -8.76 3.89 -17.51
N ALA A 95 -7.93 4.53 -16.68
CA ALA A 95 -6.62 5.01 -17.10
C ALA A 95 -5.71 3.84 -17.53
N GLN A 96 -5.68 2.77 -16.75
CA GLN A 96 -4.90 1.57 -17.09
C GLN A 96 -5.37 0.92 -18.39
N ASP A 97 -6.69 0.75 -18.57
CA ASP A 97 -7.29 0.17 -19.79
C ASP A 97 -7.00 1.00 -21.05
N ARG A 98 -6.75 2.30 -20.87
CA ARG A 98 -6.34 3.23 -21.94
C ARG A 98 -4.82 3.33 -22.11
N GLY A 99 -4.05 2.47 -21.46
CA GLY A 99 -2.59 2.36 -21.62
C GLY A 99 -1.74 3.24 -20.71
N THR A 100 -2.34 3.93 -19.73
CA THR A 100 -1.58 4.65 -18.70
C THR A 100 -0.94 3.65 -17.73
N LEU A 101 0.35 3.79 -17.47
CA LEU A 101 1.02 3.02 -16.43
C LEU A 101 0.53 3.47 -15.05
N VAL A 102 -0.24 2.66 -14.36
CA VAL A 102 -0.68 2.97 -12.99
C VAL A 102 0.21 2.22 -11.98
N LEU A 103 0.89 2.97 -11.13
CA LEU A 103 1.77 2.41 -10.11
C LEU A 103 1.21 2.64 -8.70
N ASN A 104 0.74 1.59 -8.03
CA ASN A 104 0.63 0.19 -8.47
C ASN A 104 -0.68 -0.06 -9.24
N PRO A 105 -0.79 -1.20 -9.98
CA PRO A 105 -2.00 -1.55 -10.72
C PRO A 105 -3.24 -1.47 -9.83
N PRO A 106 -4.39 -0.95 -10.33
CA PRO A 106 -5.58 -0.71 -9.53
C PRO A 106 -6.03 -1.96 -8.76
N ARG A 107 -6.03 -3.12 -9.40
CA ARG A 107 -6.40 -4.38 -8.74
C ARG A 107 -5.49 -4.74 -7.57
N CYS A 108 -4.20 -4.45 -7.68
CA CYS A 108 -3.25 -4.67 -6.57
C CYS A 108 -3.51 -3.68 -5.43
N LEU A 109 -3.85 -2.43 -5.74
CA LEU A 109 -4.25 -1.43 -4.74
C LEU A 109 -5.48 -1.90 -3.97
N GLU A 110 -6.55 -2.32 -4.67
CA GLU A 110 -7.79 -2.83 -4.05
C GLU A 110 -7.52 -3.97 -3.06
N ILE A 111 -6.72 -4.95 -3.48
CA ILE A 111 -6.40 -6.11 -2.63
C ILE A 111 -5.52 -5.68 -1.45
N ALA A 112 -4.49 -4.89 -1.69
CA ALA A 112 -3.51 -4.56 -0.65
C ALA A 112 -4.05 -3.59 0.43
N ILE A 113 -5.02 -2.72 0.09
CA ILE A 113 -5.65 -1.83 1.09
C ILE A 113 -6.66 -2.57 1.98
N ASP A 114 -7.21 -3.68 1.50
CA ASP A 114 -8.14 -4.53 2.22
C ASP A 114 -7.37 -5.66 2.93
N LYS A 115 -7.11 -5.49 4.22
CA LYS A 115 -6.35 -6.47 5.02
C LYS A 115 -6.97 -7.87 5.01
N TRP A 116 -8.30 -7.97 4.96
CA TRP A 116 -8.97 -9.26 4.94
C TRP A 116 -8.78 -9.98 3.60
N LEU A 117 -9.01 -9.28 2.50
CA LEU A 117 -8.82 -9.84 1.16
C LEU A 117 -7.34 -10.16 0.89
N ALA A 118 -6.42 -9.30 1.32
CA ALA A 118 -4.99 -9.55 1.21
C ALA A 118 -4.59 -10.84 1.94
N LEU A 119 -5.00 -11.03 3.21
CA LEU A 119 -4.70 -12.25 3.96
C LEU A 119 -5.28 -13.50 3.29
N HIS A 120 -6.51 -13.42 2.77
CA HIS A 120 -7.09 -14.54 2.02
C HIS A 120 -6.23 -14.92 0.81
N ARG A 121 -5.72 -13.94 0.06
CA ARG A 121 -4.82 -14.19 -1.08
C ARG A 121 -3.49 -14.80 -0.65
N LEU A 122 -2.90 -14.31 0.43
CA LEU A 122 -1.67 -14.85 0.99
C LEU A 122 -1.85 -16.30 1.44
N GLN A 123 -2.96 -16.61 2.12
CA GLN A 123 -3.30 -17.97 2.53
C GLN A 123 -3.47 -18.91 1.32
N GLN A 124 -4.17 -18.48 0.27
CA GLN A 124 -4.30 -19.27 -0.96
C GLN A 124 -2.95 -19.55 -1.65
N ALA A 125 -1.97 -18.67 -1.46
CA ALA A 125 -0.60 -18.88 -1.93
C ALA A 125 0.23 -19.76 -0.98
N ASN A 126 -0.36 -20.38 0.04
CA ASN A 126 0.31 -21.18 1.07
C ASN A 126 1.45 -20.40 1.76
N LEU A 127 1.19 -19.14 2.10
CA LEU A 127 2.08 -18.33 2.92
C LEU A 127 1.58 -18.35 4.36
N ASP A 128 2.53 -18.38 5.30
CA ASP A 128 2.19 -18.33 6.72
C ASP A 128 1.71 -16.93 7.08
N ILE A 129 0.50 -16.87 7.63
CA ILE A 129 -0.15 -15.65 8.11
C ILE A 129 -0.63 -15.86 9.54
N PRO A 130 -0.67 -14.82 10.39
CA PRO A 130 -1.24 -14.98 11.73
C PRO A 130 -2.72 -15.36 11.67
N ASN A 131 -3.18 -16.23 12.57
CA ASN A 131 -4.59 -16.56 12.68
C ASN A 131 -5.43 -15.30 12.84
N THR A 132 -6.47 -15.16 12.04
CA THR A 132 -7.24 -13.93 11.95
C THR A 132 -8.72 -14.23 11.77
N ILE A 133 -9.58 -13.51 12.49
CA ILE A 133 -11.03 -13.55 12.37
C ILE A 133 -11.55 -12.15 12.13
N ALA A 134 -12.45 -12.00 11.16
CA ALA A 134 -13.21 -10.77 10.93
C ALA A 134 -14.69 -11.06 11.20
N CYS A 135 -15.36 -10.21 11.98
CA CYS A 135 -16.75 -10.35 12.35
C CYS A 135 -17.45 -8.99 12.46
N GLN A 136 -18.77 -8.98 12.70
CA GLN A 136 -19.54 -7.74 12.73
C GLN A 136 -20.26 -7.48 14.05
N THR A 137 -20.24 -8.45 14.97
CA THR A 137 -20.89 -8.31 16.27
C THR A 137 -19.89 -8.47 17.41
N ARG A 138 -20.18 -7.82 18.53
CA ARG A 138 -19.40 -7.95 19.78
C ARG A 138 -19.31 -9.41 20.22
N ASP A 139 -20.42 -10.14 20.19
CA ASP A 139 -20.47 -11.51 20.71
C ASP A 139 -19.56 -12.43 19.88
N GLN A 140 -19.57 -12.29 18.55
CA GLN A 140 -18.61 -12.96 17.66
C GLN A 140 -17.17 -12.55 17.95
N ALA A 141 -16.93 -11.28 18.30
CA ALA A 141 -15.57 -10.83 18.63
C ALA A 141 -15.05 -11.43 19.95
N ILE A 142 -15.91 -11.64 20.94
CA ILE A 142 -15.54 -12.34 22.18
C ILE A 142 -15.21 -13.81 21.90
N GLU A 143 -16.05 -14.51 21.14
CA GLU A 143 -15.76 -15.88 20.70
C GLU A 143 -14.43 -15.97 19.93
N ALA A 144 -14.19 -15.00 19.01
CA ALA A 144 -12.95 -14.91 18.26
C ALA A 144 -11.75 -14.67 19.17
N TRP A 145 -11.86 -13.78 20.19
CA TRP A 145 -10.81 -13.53 21.17
C TRP A 145 -10.42 -14.80 21.92
N HIS A 146 -11.40 -15.58 22.39
CA HIS A 146 -11.16 -16.88 23.04
C HIS A 146 -10.49 -17.88 22.08
N TRP A 147 -11.03 -18.01 20.85
CA TRP A 147 -10.50 -18.94 19.85
C TRP A 147 -9.05 -18.62 19.45
N LEU A 148 -8.70 -17.33 19.42
CA LEU A 148 -7.34 -16.84 19.09
C LEU A 148 -6.37 -16.90 20.29
N GLY A 149 -6.80 -17.43 21.46
CA GLY A 149 -5.94 -17.66 22.63
C GLY A 149 -5.85 -16.50 23.62
N GLY A 150 -6.75 -15.52 23.55
CA GLY A 150 -6.84 -14.45 24.55
C GLY A 150 -5.80 -13.33 24.45
N ASP A 151 -4.92 -13.35 23.46
CA ASP A 151 -3.95 -12.29 23.18
C ASP A 151 -4.01 -11.93 21.70
N VAL A 152 -4.69 -10.83 21.39
CA VAL A 152 -5.03 -10.46 20.03
C VAL A 152 -4.70 -9.01 19.70
N LEU A 153 -4.48 -8.74 18.42
CA LEU A 153 -4.43 -7.41 17.86
C LEU A 153 -5.77 -7.10 17.19
N VAL A 154 -6.45 -6.04 17.63
CA VAL A 154 -7.58 -5.45 16.91
C VAL A 154 -7.06 -4.39 15.98
N LYS A 155 -7.42 -4.48 14.70
CA LYS A 155 -6.94 -3.59 13.65
C LYS A 155 -8.11 -3.04 12.84
N PRO A 156 -8.07 -1.80 12.35
CA PRO A 156 -9.00 -1.37 11.30
C PRO A 156 -8.70 -2.15 10.02
N ILE A 157 -9.74 -2.60 9.29
CA ILE A 157 -9.56 -3.28 8.00
C ILE A 157 -8.81 -2.37 7.03
N PHE A 158 -9.24 -1.11 6.93
CA PHE A 158 -8.59 -0.10 6.11
C PHE A 158 -7.70 0.79 6.98
N GLY A 159 -6.55 1.18 6.47
CA GLY A 159 -5.59 2.06 7.16
C GLY A 159 -4.19 1.48 7.19
N GLY A 160 -3.21 2.32 7.52
CA GLY A 160 -1.80 1.98 7.53
C GLY A 160 -1.05 2.63 8.69
N GLU A 161 0.28 2.48 8.69
CA GLU A 161 1.21 3.07 9.66
C GLU A 161 0.99 2.63 11.12
N GLY A 162 0.27 1.53 11.34
CA GLY A 162 -0.03 1.02 12.68
C GLY A 162 -1.05 1.85 13.47
N ARG A 163 -1.75 2.79 12.81
CA ARG A 163 -2.78 3.60 13.47
C ARG A 163 -4.00 2.75 13.82
N GLY A 164 -4.51 2.94 15.03
CA GLY A 164 -5.71 2.24 15.51
C GLY A 164 -5.49 0.76 15.84
N ILE A 165 -4.26 0.27 15.92
CA ILE A 165 -3.97 -1.10 16.35
C ILE A 165 -3.94 -1.13 17.89
N LEU A 166 -4.73 -2.05 18.47
CA LEU A 166 -4.81 -2.30 19.91
C LEU A 166 -4.45 -3.76 20.18
N ARG A 167 -3.64 -4.03 21.22
CA ARG A 167 -3.44 -5.39 21.77
C ARG A 167 -4.37 -5.58 22.94
N ILE A 168 -5.11 -6.66 22.95
CA ILE A 168 -6.12 -7.00 23.95
C ILE A 168 -5.75 -8.35 24.56
N GLN A 169 -5.58 -8.36 25.89
CA GLN A 169 -5.15 -9.52 26.65
C GLN A 169 -6.14 -9.91 27.78
N ASP A 170 -7.26 -9.19 27.87
CA ASP A 170 -8.32 -9.47 28.83
C ASP A 170 -9.71 -9.34 28.19
N GLU A 171 -10.66 -10.12 28.71
CA GLU A 171 -12.01 -10.24 28.14
C GLU A 171 -12.82 -8.95 28.31
N ASP A 172 -12.65 -8.19 29.40
CA ASP A 172 -13.37 -6.93 29.62
C ASP A 172 -12.98 -5.89 28.55
N SER A 173 -11.70 -5.79 28.24
CA SER A 173 -11.21 -4.95 27.14
C SER A 173 -11.75 -5.43 25.79
N ALA A 174 -11.78 -6.74 25.53
CA ALA A 174 -12.36 -7.30 24.30
C ALA A 174 -13.84 -6.94 24.18
N TRP A 175 -14.60 -7.06 25.28
CA TRP A 175 -16.02 -6.69 25.34
C TRP A 175 -16.24 -5.20 25.05
N ARG A 176 -15.49 -4.33 25.72
CA ARG A 176 -15.64 -2.86 25.58
C ARG A 176 -15.30 -2.40 24.17
N ILE A 177 -14.17 -2.85 23.63
CA ILE A 177 -13.72 -2.49 22.29
C ILE A 177 -14.67 -3.07 21.24
N GLY A 178 -15.08 -4.33 21.39
CA GLY A 178 -16.07 -4.95 20.49
C GLY A 178 -17.40 -4.19 20.47
N SER A 179 -17.91 -3.80 21.66
CA SER A 179 -19.13 -2.98 21.77
C SER A 179 -18.99 -1.62 21.08
N THR A 180 -17.85 -0.92 21.28
CA THR A 180 -17.61 0.37 20.67
C THR A 180 -17.53 0.28 19.16
N LEU A 181 -16.77 -0.66 18.62
CA LEU A 181 -16.61 -0.85 17.18
C LEU A 181 -17.94 -1.26 16.52
N GLN A 182 -18.73 -2.12 17.15
CA GLN A 182 -20.06 -2.49 16.67
C GLN A 182 -20.99 -1.26 16.61
N GLN A 183 -21.00 -0.41 17.65
CA GLN A 183 -21.81 0.81 17.67
C GLN A 183 -21.40 1.79 16.56
N LEU A 184 -20.12 1.81 16.19
CA LEU A 184 -19.59 2.62 15.08
C LEU A 184 -19.86 1.98 13.70
N GLY A 185 -20.52 0.82 13.63
CA GLY A 185 -20.74 0.09 12.38
C GLY A 185 -19.44 -0.41 11.73
N SER A 186 -18.38 -0.58 12.51
CA SER A 186 -17.10 -1.06 12.03
C SER A 186 -17.07 -2.59 11.97
N VAL A 187 -16.32 -3.12 11.00
CA VAL A 187 -15.94 -4.54 11.03
C VAL A 187 -14.86 -4.75 12.10
N LEU A 188 -15.05 -5.78 12.91
CA LEU A 188 -14.13 -6.17 13.97
C LEU A 188 -13.14 -7.17 13.38
N TYR A 189 -11.87 -6.74 13.24
CA TYR A 189 -10.79 -7.56 12.70
C TYR A 189 -9.83 -7.89 13.85
N LEU A 190 -9.83 -9.15 14.26
CA LEU A 190 -9.01 -9.68 15.35
C LEU A 190 -7.94 -10.61 14.76
N GLN A 191 -6.69 -10.38 15.13
CA GLN A 191 -5.56 -11.19 14.70
C GLN A 191 -4.78 -11.66 15.92
N GLN A 192 -4.43 -12.95 15.97
CA GLN A 192 -3.58 -13.52 17.00
C GLN A 192 -2.27 -12.71 17.12
N PHE A 193 -1.89 -12.38 18.34
CA PHE A 193 -0.56 -11.83 18.59
C PHE A 193 0.49 -12.93 18.41
N VAL A 194 1.42 -12.70 17.51
CA VAL A 194 2.55 -13.62 17.27
C VAL A 194 3.74 -13.17 18.09
N GLU A 195 4.22 -14.05 18.95
CA GLU A 195 5.44 -13.79 19.73
C GLU A 195 6.66 -13.69 18.81
N HIS A 196 7.38 -12.57 18.92
CA HIS A 196 8.52 -12.25 18.05
C HIS A 196 9.69 -11.62 18.83
N SER A 197 10.83 -11.48 18.18
CA SER A 197 12.06 -10.97 18.81
C SER A 197 12.14 -9.43 18.85
N GLY A 198 11.00 -8.73 18.74
CA GLY A 198 10.93 -7.26 18.85
C GLY A 198 11.27 -6.53 17.56
N TYR A 199 11.32 -7.22 16.42
CA TYR A 199 11.50 -6.62 15.11
C TYR A 199 10.63 -7.29 14.05
N ASP A 200 10.39 -6.57 12.97
CA ASP A 200 9.92 -7.11 11.70
C ASP A 200 10.89 -6.74 10.56
N ILE A 201 10.68 -7.33 9.39
CA ILE A 201 11.46 -7.06 8.20
C ILE A 201 10.56 -6.38 7.17
N ARG A 202 10.88 -5.14 6.80
CA ARG A 202 10.29 -4.44 5.67
C ARG A 202 11.09 -4.73 4.42
N VAL A 203 10.46 -5.42 3.46
CA VAL A 203 11.00 -5.61 2.11
C VAL A 203 10.34 -4.59 1.19
N LEU A 204 11.12 -3.87 0.40
CA LEU A 204 10.65 -2.90 -0.58
C LEU A 204 11.06 -3.35 -1.98
N PHE A 205 10.10 -3.46 -2.89
CA PHE A 205 10.31 -3.80 -4.29
C PHE A 205 10.05 -2.58 -5.17
N LEU A 206 10.90 -2.36 -6.15
CA LEU A 206 10.70 -1.40 -7.22
C LEU A 206 11.30 -1.96 -8.51
N GLY A 207 10.47 -2.42 -9.42
CA GLY A 207 10.92 -3.15 -10.59
C GLY A 207 11.75 -4.37 -10.17
N GLU A 208 12.92 -4.54 -10.77
CA GLU A 208 13.83 -5.64 -10.44
C GLU A 208 14.64 -5.42 -9.16
N LYS A 209 14.57 -4.22 -8.56
CA LYS A 209 15.32 -3.87 -7.35
C LYS A 209 14.55 -4.24 -6.09
N THR A 210 15.29 -4.78 -5.13
CA THR A 210 14.75 -5.15 -3.81
C THR A 210 15.68 -4.66 -2.72
N TRP A 211 15.11 -4.05 -1.69
CA TRP A 211 15.81 -3.60 -0.49
C TRP A 211 15.09 -4.09 0.75
N ALA A 212 15.84 -4.35 1.82
CA ALA A 212 15.24 -4.75 3.07
C ALA A 212 15.89 -4.08 4.28
N VAL A 213 15.08 -3.92 5.32
CA VAL A 213 15.51 -3.42 6.61
C VAL A 213 14.79 -4.14 7.73
N LYS A 214 15.46 -4.31 8.87
CA LYS A 214 14.83 -4.65 10.15
C LYS A 214 14.32 -3.39 10.82
N ARG A 215 13.08 -3.46 11.32
CA ARG A 215 12.47 -2.38 12.11
C ARG A 215 12.27 -2.87 13.53
N TYR A 216 12.95 -2.27 14.47
CA TYR A 216 12.88 -2.64 15.89
C TYR A 216 11.91 -1.72 16.63
N GLY A 217 10.98 -2.29 17.37
CA GLY A 217 10.14 -1.53 18.29
C GLY A 217 10.97 -0.80 19.35
N ALA A 218 10.43 0.27 19.92
CA ALA A 218 11.04 0.88 21.11
C ALA A 218 11.09 -0.14 22.27
N ALA A 219 12.06 0.01 23.17
CA ALA A 219 12.21 -0.91 24.31
C ALA A 219 10.87 -1.08 25.06
N GLY A 220 10.42 -2.31 25.22
CA GLY A 220 9.14 -2.65 25.83
C GLY A 220 7.90 -2.45 24.95
N ASN A 221 8.07 -2.03 23.70
CA ASN A 221 6.96 -1.89 22.74
C ASN A 221 7.05 -2.99 21.69
N TRP A 222 5.97 -3.75 21.53
CA TRP A 222 5.83 -4.78 20.50
C TRP A 222 5.62 -4.21 19.09
N ARG A 223 5.27 -2.91 18.98
CA ARG A 223 5.07 -2.24 17.69
C ARG A 223 6.40 -1.89 17.02
N THR A 224 6.55 -2.29 15.78
CA THR A 224 7.79 -2.12 14.98
C THR A 224 7.70 -1.01 13.94
N ASN A 225 6.58 -0.28 13.89
CA ASN A 225 6.33 0.75 12.88
C ASN A 225 7.23 1.98 13.07
N VAL A 226 7.88 2.43 12.00
CA VAL A 226 8.80 3.59 11.97
C VAL A 226 8.10 4.88 12.41
N ALA A 227 6.82 5.06 12.11
CA ALA A 227 6.02 6.20 12.55
C ALA A 227 5.93 6.33 14.07
N GLN A 228 6.25 5.26 14.83
CA GLN A 228 6.26 5.18 16.28
C GLN A 228 7.67 5.22 16.90
N GLY A 229 8.68 5.66 16.13
CA GLY A 229 10.05 5.80 16.62
C GLY A 229 10.91 4.52 16.55
N ALA A 230 10.54 3.57 15.71
CA ALA A 230 11.30 2.34 15.50
C ALA A 230 12.74 2.63 15.03
N ARG A 231 13.72 1.89 15.57
CA ARG A 231 15.09 1.84 15.05
C ARG A 231 15.09 0.99 13.78
N VAL A 232 15.76 1.47 12.74
CA VAL A 232 15.83 0.80 11.45
C VAL A 232 17.27 0.47 11.11
N GLU A 233 17.53 -0.78 10.73
CA GLU A 233 18.85 -1.28 10.36
C GLU A 233 18.81 -1.98 8.99
N PRO A 234 19.89 -1.90 8.19
CA PRO A 234 20.03 -2.69 6.97
C PRO A 234 19.83 -4.18 7.24
N HIS A 235 19.21 -4.88 6.29
CA HIS A 235 19.05 -6.32 6.35
C HIS A 235 19.32 -6.94 4.97
N GLU A 236 20.18 -7.95 4.93
CA GLU A 236 20.34 -8.80 3.77
C GLU A 236 19.30 -9.93 3.84
N LEU A 237 18.43 -10.00 2.84
CA LEU A 237 17.41 -11.04 2.78
C LEU A 237 18.07 -12.41 2.54
N SER A 238 17.67 -13.40 3.32
CA SER A 238 17.91 -14.78 2.95
C SER A 238 17.07 -15.16 1.72
N ASP A 239 17.47 -16.21 0.99
CA ASP A 239 16.72 -16.73 -0.14
C ASP A 239 15.27 -17.07 0.24
N GLN A 240 15.06 -17.58 1.44
CA GLN A 240 13.73 -17.90 1.97
C GLN A 240 12.90 -16.64 2.18
N GLU A 241 13.43 -15.61 2.84
CA GLU A 241 12.72 -14.33 3.08
C GLU A 241 12.38 -13.65 1.75
N HIS A 242 13.32 -13.63 0.81
CA HIS A 242 13.09 -13.10 -0.54
C HIS A 242 11.99 -13.86 -1.26
N SER A 243 12.03 -15.21 -1.24
CA SER A 243 11.01 -16.05 -1.85
C SER A 243 9.62 -15.83 -1.23
N ILE A 244 9.52 -15.73 0.10
CA ILE A 244 8.26 -15.43 0.80
C ILE A 244 7.73 -14.08 0.34
N ALA A 245 8.56 -13.03 0.35
CA ALA A 245 8.14 -11.68 -0.03
C ALA A 245 7.71 -11.61 -1.50
N LEU A 246 8.41 -12.27 -2.41
CA LEU A 246 8.06 -12.33 -3.83
C LEU A 246 6.72 -13.04 -4.05
N ARG A 247 6.50 -14.19 -3.40
CA ARG A 247 5.22 -14.91 -3.45
C ARG A 247 4.07 -14.08 -2.87
N ALA A 248 4.33 -13.27 -1.84
CA ALA A 248 3.32 -12.37 -1.26
C ALA A 248 2.87 -11.31 -2.27
N ILE A 249 3.79 -10.74 -3.04
CA ILE A 249 3.48 -9.80 -4.14
C ILE A 249 2.65 -10.50 -5.22
N GLN A 250 3.06 -11.68 -5.65
CA GLN A 250 2.35 -12.46 -6.67
C GLN A 250 0.94 -12.85 -6.22
N ALA A 251 0.76 -13.14 -4.93
CA ALA A 251 -0.54 -13.52 -4.36
C ALA A 251 -1.60 -12.40 -4.49
N ILE A 252 -1.18 -11.15 -4.46
CA ILE A 252 -2.09 -10.01 -4.70
C ILE A 252 -2.24 -9.66 -6.19
N GLY A 253 -1.70 -10.48 -7.09
CA GLY A 253 -1.79 -10.28 -8.54
C GLY A 253 -0.81 -9.24 -9.09
N ALA A 254 0.24 -8.88 -8.36
CA ALA A 254 1.23 -7.95 -8.83
C ALA A 254 2.38 -8.66 -9.57
N ASP A 255 2.86 -8.02 -10.65
CA ASP A 255 4.16 -8.33 -11.22
C ASP A 255 5.22 -7.51 -10.46
N ALA A 256 6.16 -8.22 -9.82
CA ALA A 256 7.22 -7.57 -9.06
C ALA A 256 8.03 -6.60 -9.92
N LYS A 257 8.27 -6.92 -11.20
CA LYS A 257 9.05 -6.10 -12.13
C LYS A 257 8.36 -4.78 -12.50
N ARG A 258 7.04 -4.72 -12.37
CA ARG A 258 6.21 -3.56 -12.72
C ARG A 258 5.46 -2.97 -11.52
N SER A 259 6.03 -3.12 -10.33
CA SER A 259 5.38 -2.72 -9.09
C SER A 259 6.32 -1.95 -8.17
N PHE A 260 5.72 -1.14 -7.30
CA PHE A 260 6.37 -0.46 -6.19
C PHE A 260 5.66 -0.84 -4.89
N LEU A 261 6.08 -1.93 -4.27
CA LEU A 261 5.38 -2.60 -3.18
C LEU A 261 6.26 -2.79 -1.95
N GLY A 262 5.65 -2.79 -0.79
CA GLY A 262 6.28 -3.18 0.45
C GLY A 262 5.67 -4.47 1.00
N VAL A 263 6.50 -5.37 1.53
CA VAL A 263 6.05 -6.57 2.25
C VAL A 263 6.60 -6.54 3.65
N ASP A 264 5.75 -6.80 4.64
CA ASP A 264 6.14 -6.90 6.05
C ASP A 264 6.18 -8.36 6.47
N LEU A 265 7.38 -8.83 6.81
CA LEU A 265 7.64 -10.18 7.31
C LEU A 265 7.92 -10.13 8.81
N LEU A 266 7.35 -11.07 9.56
CA LEU A 266 7.56 -11.23 11.00
C LEU A 266 8.23 -12.57 11.30
N PRO A 267 9.55 -12.58 11.54
CA PRO A 267 10.20 -13.76 12.09
C PRO A 267 9.74 -14.00 13.54
N ALA A 268 9.03 -15.08 13.74
CA ALA A 268 8.44 -15.43 15.03
C ALA A 268 9.36 -16.35 15.87
N ARG A 269 9.05 -16.46 17.16
CA ARG A 269 9.82 -17.32 18.09
C ARG A 269 9.58 -18.82 17.87
N ASP A 270 8.51 -19.18 17.20
CA ASP A 270 8.22 -20.57 16.79
C ASP A 270 9.05 -21.04 15.60
N GLY A 271 9.88 -20.16 15.03
CA GLY A 271 10.73 -20.43 13.85
C GLY A 271 10.04 -20.17 12.52
N MET A 272 8.78 -19.79 12.52
CA MET A 272 8.05 -19.43 11.30
C MET A 272 8.32 -17.98 10.89
N THR A 273 8.14 -17.68 9.61
CA THR A 273 8.15 -16.30 9.09
C THR A 273 6.77 -15.97 8.56
N TYR A 274 6.03 -15.16 9.30
CA TYR A 274 4.68 -14.74 8.92
C TYR A 274 4.70 -13.53 7.99
N VAL A 275 3.81 -13.52 6.99
CA VAL A 275 3.52 -12.31 6.20
C VAL A 275 2.43 -11.52 6.92
N LEU A 276 2.74 -10.31 7.35
CA LEU A 276 1.80 -9.45 8.06
C LEU A 276 0.92 -8.64 7.12
N GLU A 277 1.51 -8.07 6.06
CA GLU A 277 0.82 -7.26 5.07
C GLU A 277 1.64 -7.11 3.79
N VAL A 278 0.94 -6.84 2.68
CA VAL A 278 1.50 -6.27 1.45
C VAL A 278 0.99 -4.85 1.33
N ASN A 279 1.91 -3.89 1.17
CA ASN A 279 1.60 -2.47 1.17
C ASN A 279 1.80 -1.89 -0.24
N ALA A 280 0.70 -1.48 -0.88
CA ALA A 280 0.72 -0.95 -2.25
C ALA A 280 1.05 0.56 -2.32
N VAL A 281 1.19 1.24 -1.20
CA VAL A 281 1.64 2.63 -1.13
C VAL A 281 2.73 2.75 -0.06
N PRO A 282 3.88 2.06 -0.26
CA PRO A 282 4.88 1.93 0.78
C PRO A 282 5.53 3.28 1.12
N GLY A 283 5.73 3.52 2.42
CA GLY A 283 6.63 4.54 2.90
C GLY A 283 8.05 4.01 2.96
N TRP A 284 9.03 4.84 2.63
CA TRP A 284 10.45 4.43 2.54
C TRP A 284 11.43 5.22 3.38
N LYS A 285 11.01 6.25 4.14
CA LYS A 285 11.92 7.16 4.88
C LYS A 285 12.93 6.43 5.77
N GLY A 286 12.46 5.45 6.55
CA GLY A 286 13.32 4.68 7.44
C GLY A 286 14.33 3.83 6.67
N LEU A 287 13.85 3.14 5.64
CA LEU A 287 14.65 2.31 4.75
C LEU A 287 15.69 3.14 3.99
N ALA A 288 15.27 4.23 3.35
CA ALA A 288 16.16 5.11 2.58
C ALA A 288 17.30 5.66 3.45
N ARG A 289 16.98 6.07 4.71
CA ARG A 289 17.99 6.52 5.68
C ARG A 289 18.95 5.41 6.07
N ALA A 290 18.44 4.23 6.41
CA ALA A 290 19.26 3.12 6.89
C ALA A 290 20.21 2.59 5.81
N LEU A 291 19.76 2.57 4.56
CA LEU A 291 20.56 2.07 3.42
C LEU A 291 21.34 3.17 2.68
N ASN A 292 21.12 4.44 3.06
CA ASN A 292 21.70 5.61 2.34
C ASN A 292 21.35 5.61 0.84
N ILE A 293 20.07 5.38 0.50
CA ILE A 293 19.56 5.28 -0.87
C ILE A 293 18.51 6.36 -1.12
N ASP A 294 18.51 6.97 -2.29
CA ASP A 294 17.45 7.86 -2.75
C ASP A 294 16.38 7.09 -3.55
N ILE A 295 15.35 6.62 -2.84
CA ILE A 295 14.25 5.85 -3.44
C ILE A 295 13.44 6.69 -4.46
N ALA A 296 13.34 8.00 -4.27
CA ALA A 296 12.65 8.85 -5.24
C ALA A 296 13.41 8.92 -6.56
N ASN A 297 14.75 8.96 -6.51
CA ASN A 297 15.57 8.92 -7.71
C ASN A 297 15.54 7.54 -8.40
N GLU A 298 15.51 6.47 -7.62
CA GLU A 298 15.32 5.10 -8.15
C GLU A 298 13.98 4.98 -8.89
N LEU A 299 12.90 5.49 -8.28
CA LEU A 299 11.57 5.52 -8.90
C LEU A 299 11.55 6.36 -10.19
N THR A 300 12.21 7.53 -10.18
CA THR A 300 12.34 8.38 -11.37
C THR A 300 13.04 7.64 -12.50
N SER A 301 14.17 7.00 -12.19
CA SER A 301 14.95 6.23 -13.16
C SER A 301 14.14 5.08 -13.75
N TRP A 302 13.41 4.35 -12.89
CA TRP A 302 12.57 3.25 -13.34
C TRP A 302 11.44 3.73 -14.26
N ILE A 303 10.69 4.77 -13.90
CA ILE A 303 9.60 5.34 -14.72
C ILE A 303 10.12 5.85 -16.06
N SER A 304 11.31 6.46 -16.08
CA SER A 304 11.90 6.96 -17.32
C SER A 304 12.23 5.85 -18.33
N GLN A 305 12.50 4.63 -17.83
CA GLN A 305 12.85 3.46 -18.65
C GLN A 305 11.63 2.66 -19.10
N GLU A 306 10.53 2.68 -18.31
CA GLU A 306 9.31 1.94 -18.65
C GLU A 306 8.67 2.50 -19.93
N GLN A 307 8.22 1.62 -20.80
CA GLN A 307 7.51 1.99 -22.04
C GLN A 307 6.00 1.89 -21.81
N ARG A 308 5.22 2.68 -22.56
CA ARG A 308 3.76 2.43 -22.67
C ARG A 308 3.54 1.02 -23.22
N GLU A 309 2.61 0.29 -22.61
CA GLU A 309 2.06 -0.89 -23.29
C GLU A 309 1.29 -0.43 -24.51
N THR A 310 1.73 -0.86 -25.69
CA THR A 310 1.04 -0.64 -26.97
C THR A 310 -0.08 -1.66 -27.15
#